data_99770a88b74636832a98ca08d2f43a3d
#
_entry.id   99770a88b74636832a98ca08d2f43a3d
#
_cell.length_a   1.000
_cell.length_b   1.000
_cell.length_c   1.000
_cell.angle_alpha   90.00
_cell.angle_beta   90.00
_cell.angle_gamma   90.00
#
_symmetry.space_group_name_H-M   'P 1'
#
loop_
_entity.id
_entity.type
_entity.pdbx_description
1 polymer ?
#
loop_
_entity_poly.entity_id
_entity_poly.type
_entity_poly.pdbx_seq_one_letter_code
_entity_poly.pdbx_strand_id
1 'polypeptide(L)'
;DPRNQYQSMALVRQLVKEEGMTALVVLHDLNLALRYCDRFLFLKEGKVYGCGDKSLVTPGTIREVYGIEAAVAQVEGCPTVVFKGGTV
;
A
#
# COMPACT_ATOMS: atom_id res chain seq x y z
N ASP A 1 -14.23 -4.36 8.92
CA ASP A 1 -15.01 -3.21 8.47
C ASP A 1 -14.04 -2.17 7.91
N PRO A 2 -14.20 -1.81 6.62
CA PRO A 2 -13.30 -0.82 6.00
C PRO A 2 -13.24 0.50 6.75
N ARG A 3 -14.36 0.95 7.30
CA ARG A 3 -14.37 2.21 8.05
C ARG A 3 -13.44 2.16 9.26
N ASN A 4 -13.44 1.04 9.98
CA ASN A 4 -12.57 0.88 11.14
C ASN A 4 -11.09 0.87 10.75
N GLN A 5 -10.77 0.22 9.63
CA GLN A 5 -9.40 0.20 9.13
C GLN A 5 -8.91 1.60 8.78
N TYR A 6 -9.72 2.37 8.07
CA TYR A 6 -9.35 3.72 7.69
C TYR A 6 -9.24 4.65 8.90
N GLN A 7 -10.16 4.53 9.85
CA GLN A 7 -10.11 5.33 11.08
C GLN A 7 -8.86 5.00 11.90
N SER A 8 -8.52 3.73 12.03
CA SER A 8 -7.33 3.30 12.77
C SER A 8 -6.06 3.82 12.11
N MET A 9 -5.96 3.73 10.80
CA MET A 9 -4.78 4.22 10.09
C MET A 9 -4.66 5.73 10.16
N ALA A 10 -5.78 6.45 10.10
CA ALA A 10 -5.77 7.90 10.25
C ALA A 10 -5.24 8.31 11.63
N LEU A 11 -5.64 7.57 12.67
CA LEU A 11 -5.16 7.84 14.03
C LEU A 11 -3.65 7.56 14.14
N VAL A 12 -3.19 6.45 13.60
CA VAL A 12 -1.75 6.12 13.60
C VAL A 12 -0.96 7.22 12.89
N ARG A 13 -1.43 7.67 11.73
CA ARG A 13 -0.74 8.73 10.99
C ARG A 13 -0.69 10.04 11.78
N GLN A 14 -1.77 10.37 12.47
CA GLN A 14 -1.81 11.56 13.30
C GLN A 14 -0.77 11.49 14.43
N LEU A 15 -0.69 10.35 15.12
CA LEU A 15 0.28 10.13 16.18
C LEU A 15 1.72 10.19 15.66
N VAL A 16 1.97 9.62 14.50
CA VAL A 16 3.29 9.69 13.87
C VAL A 16 3.70 11.14 13.64
N LYS A 17 2.80 11.95 13.11
CA LYS A 17 3.08 13.35 12.83
C LYS A 17 3.24 14.19 14.10
N GLU A 18 2.37 14.01 15.07
CA GLU A 18 2.36 14.82 16.28
C GLU A 18 3.48 14.46 17.24
N GLU A 19 3.80 13.17 17.34
CA GLU A 19 4.78 12.69 18.33
C GLU A 19 6.15 12.42 17.72
N GLY A 20 6.32 12.62 16.40
CA GLY A 20 7.58 12.35 15.75
C GLY A 20 7.96 10.87 15.74
N MET A 21 6.96 9.99 15.76
CA MET A 21 7.16 8.54 15.84
C MET A 21 7.35 7.93 14.46
N THR A 22 7.93 6.74 14.45
CA THR A 22 7.94 5.86 13.28
C THR A 22 7.03 4.68 13.58
N ALA A 23 6.13 4.37 12.64
CA ALA A 23 5.25 3.23 12.78
C ALA A 23 5.49 2.24 11.65
N LEU A 24 5.55 0.96 11.99
CA LEU A 24 5.63 -0.13 11.03
C LEU A 24 4.31 -0.89 11.08
N VAL A 25 3.64 -0.98 9.94
CA VAL A 25 2.32 -1.61 9.85
C VAL A 25 2.33 -2.67 8.78
N VAL A 26 1.76 -3.83 9.08
CA VAL A 26 1.58 -4.89 8.09
C VAL A 26 0.15 -4.80 7.57
N LEU A 27 0.00 -4.59 6.27
CA LEU A 27 -1.29 -4.43 5.64
C LEU A 27 -1.43 -5.34 4.43
N HIS A 28 -2.62 -5.90 4.27
CA HIS A 28 -2.97 -6.69 3.09
C HIS A 28 -3.68 -5.84 2.03
N ASP A 29 -4.33 -4.77 2.45
CA ASP A 29 -5.02 -3.86 1.53
C ASP A 29 -4.02 -2.82 1.00
N LEU A 30 -3.65 -2.97 -0.26
CA LEU A 30 -2.66 -2.10 -0.90
C LEU A 30 -3.16 -0.66 -1.02
N ASN A 31 -4.44 -0.46 -1.29
CA ASN A 31 -5.00 0.89 -1.39
C ASN A 31 -4.99 1.61 -0.05
N LEU A 32 -5.25 0.88 1.03
CA LEU A 32 -5.15 1.44 2.38
C LEU A 32 -3.71 1.86 2.67
N ALA A 33 -2.75 1.01 2.29
CA ALA A 33 -1.34 1.32 2.47
C ALA A 33 -0.92 2.56 1.67
N LEU A 34 -1.38 2.65 0.41
CA LEU A 34 -1.05 3.81 -0.44
C LEU A 34 -1.59 5.12 0.13
N ARG A 35 -2.70 5.07 0.82
CA ARG A 35 -3.31 6.27 1.37
C ARG A 35 -2.59 6.79 2.61
N TYR A 36 -2.07 5.89 3.45
CA TYR A 36 -1.55 6.29 4.77
C TYR A 36 -0.05 6.07 4.97
N CYS A 37 0.60 5.26 4.14
CA CYS A 37 2.00 4.94 4.33
C CYS A 37 2.88 5.72 3.35
N ASP A 38 4.10 6.03 3.79
CA ASP A 38 5.07 6.77 2.97
C ASP A 38 6.10 5.84 2.33
N ARG A 39 6.37 4.72 3.00
CA ARG A 39 7.37 3.75 2.55
C ARG A 39 6.76 2.37 2.52
N PHE A 40 7.23 1.56 1.59
CA PHE A 40 6.69 0.23 1.33
C PHE A 40 7.80 -0.80 1.29
N LEU A 41 7.52 -1.96 1.88
CA LEU A 41 8.35 -3.14 1.78
C LEU A 41 7.47 -4.26 1.24
N PHE A 42 7.79 -4.75 0.06
CA PHE A 42 7.06 -5.87 -0.53
C PHE A 42 7.80 -7.17 -0.26
N LEU A 43 7.05 -8.16 0.18
CA LEU A 43 7.55 -9.50 0.40
C LEU A 43 6.96 -10.45 -0.64
N LYS A 44 7.81 -11.35 -1.13
CA LYS A 44 7.41 -12.40 -2.06
C LYS A 44 8.14 -13.68 -1.67
N GLU A 45 7.38 -14.74 -1.41
CA GLU A 45 7.94 -16.04 -1.05
C GLU A 45 8.91 -15.95 0.12
N GLY A 46 8.56 -15.14 1.13
CA GLY A 46 9.37 -14.98 2.34
C GLY A 46 10.60 -14.12 2.18
N LYS A 47 10.76 -13.48 1.03
CA LYS A 47 11.92 -12.64 0.75
C LYS A 47 11.49 -11.23 0.38
N VAL A 48 12.39 -10.27 0.57
CA VAL A 48 12.15 -8.90 0.17
C VAL A 48 12.20 -8.80 -1.34
N TYR A 49 11.08 -8.42 -1.95
CA TYR A 49 11.01 -8.14 -3.37
C TYR A 49 11.55 -6.73 -3.67
N GLY A 50 11.12 -5.75 -2.87
CA GLY A 50 11.53 -4.37 -3.05
C GLY A 50 11.16 -3.51 -1.86
N CYS A 51 11.85 -2.39 -1.75
CA CYS A 51 11.62 -1.41 -0.70
C CYS A 51 11.74 -0.01 -1.29
N GLY A 52 10.81 0.87 -0.98
CA GLY A 52 10.84 2.22 -1.50
C GLY A 52 9.61 3.02 -1.16
N ASP A 53 9.45 4.14 -1.85
CA ASP A 53 8.30 5.01 -1.69
C ASP A 53 7.16 4.59 -2.62
N LYS A 54 6.17 5.46 -2.78
CA LYS A 54 4.98 5.16 -3.59
C LYS A 54 5.31 4.86 -5.05
N SER A 55 6.44 5.32 -5.56
CA SER A 55 6.84 5.05 -6.94
C SER A 55 7.15 3.57 -7.19
N LEU A 56 7.39 2.81 -6.12
CA LEU A 56 7.59 1.36 -6.23
C LEU A 56 6.30 0.63 -6.62
N VAL A 57 5.15 1.23 -6.34
CA VAL A 57 3.85 0.59 -6.59
C VAL A 57 3.44 0.82 -8.03
N THR A 58 3.80 -0.12 -8.88
CA THR A 58 3.52 -0.09 -10.32
C THR A 58 2.72 -1.34 -10.71
N PRO A 59 2.06 -1.33 -11.89
CA PRO A 59 1.42 -2.55 -12.37
C PRO A 59 2.35 -3.75 -12.44
N GLY A 60 3.62 -3.52 -12.80
CA GLY A 60 4.62 -4.59 -12.86
C GLY A 60 4.92 -5.17 -11.48
N THR A 61 5.11 -4.33 -10.47
CA THR A 61 5.34 -4.78 -9.10
C THR A 61 4.14 -5.59 -8.59
N ILE A 62 2.93 -5.11 -8.85
CA ILE A 62 1.71 -5.78 -8.41
C ILE A 62 1.61 -7.16 -9.05
N ARG A 63 1.90 -7.25 -10.34
CA ARG A 63 1.88 -8.55 -11.04
C ARG A 63 2.91 -9.50 -10.44
N GLU A 64 4.12 -9.02 -10.19
CA GLU A 64 5.19 -9.87 -9.65
C GLU A 64 4.91 -10.34 -8.23
N VAL A 65 4.38 -9.46 -7.38
CA VAL A 65 4.17 -9.78 -5.96
C VAL A 65 2.86 -10.51 -5.72
N TYR A 66 1.79 -10.06 -6.38
CA TYR A 66 0.44 -10.58 -6.13
C TYR A 66 -0.06 -11.54 -7.19
N GLY A 67 0.57 -11.58 -8.36
CA GLY A 67 0.12 -12.44 -9.44
C GLY A 67 -1.18 -12.01 -10.09
N ILE A 68 -1.46 -10.71 -10.10
CA ILE A 68 -2.72 -10.18 -10.61
C ILE A 68 -2.45 -8.95 -11.48
N GLU A 69 -3.20 -8.83 -12.57
CA GLU A 69 -3.14 -7.64 -13.40
C GLU A 69 -3.84 -6.47 -12.72
N ALA A 70 -3.22 -5.30 -12.79
CA ALA A 70 -3.76 -4.11 -12.17
C ALA A 70 -3.33 -2.86 -12.92
N ALA A 71 -4.07 -1.79 -12.69
CA ALA A 71 -3.71 -0.45 -13.14
C ALA A 71 -3.50 0.43 -11.92
N VAL A 72 -2.66 1.45 -12.04
CA VAL A 72 -2.48 2.45 -11.00
C VAL A 72 -2.98 3.77 -11.55
N ALA A 73 -3.94 4.37 -10.89
CA ALA A 73 -4.54 5.62 -11.29
C ALA A 73 -4.44 6.65 -10.17
N GLN A 74 -4.49 7.92 -10.52
CA GLN A 74 -4.55 8.98 -9.52
C GLN A 74 -6.00 9.31 -9.24
N VAL A 75 -6.42 9.19 -7.99
CA VAL A 75 -7.76 9.56 -7.54
C VAL A 75 -7.60 10.61 -6.46
N GLU A 76 -8.03 11.82 -6.74
CA GLU A 76 -7.88 12.96 -5.83
C GLU A 76 -6.44 13.14 -5.34
N GLY A 77 -5.48 12.98 -6.27
CA GLY A 77 -4.06 13.13 -5.97
C GLY A 77 -3.42 11.95 -5.25
N CYS A 78 -4.14 10.87 -5.04
CA CYS A 78 -3.62 9.68 -4.37
C CYS A 78 -3.52 8.50 -5.34
N PRO A 79 -2.36 7.82 -5.40
CA PRO A 79 -2.27 6.61 -6.21
C PRO A 79 -3.26 5.56 -5.72
N THR A 80 -3.98 4.97 -6.66
CA THR A 80 -5.01 3.99 -6.36
C THR A 80 -4.85 2.81 -7.30
N VAL A 81 -4.87 1.61 -6.75
CA VAL A 81 -4.73 0.38 -7.52
C VAL A 81 -6.10 -0.13 -7.88
N VAL A 82 -6.31 -0.37 -9.18
CA VAL A 82 -7.51 -1.00 -9.69
C VAL A 82 -7.13 -2.40 -10.15
N PHE A 83 -7.60 -3.41 -9.44
CA PHE A 83 -7.32 -4.80 -9.79
C PHE A 83 -8.23 -5.21 -10.93
N LYS A 84 -7.63 -5.75 -11.99
CA LYS A 84 -8.38 -6.13 -13.19
C LYS A 84 -8.84 -7.59 -13.17
N GLY A 85 -8.46 -8.31 -12.14
CA GLY A 85 -8.75 -9.72 -12.02
C GLY A 85 -7.50 -10.55 -12.22
N GLY A 86 -7.61 -11.83 -11.99
CA GLY A 86 -6.49 -12.73 -12.12
C GLY A 86 -6.06 -12.89 -13.56
N THR A 87 -4.77 -13.06 -13.75
CA THR A 87 -4.25 -13.50 -15.03
C THR A 87 -4.54 -14.98 -15.16
N VAL A 88 -5.07 -15.35 -16.24
CA VAL A 88 -5.43 -16.73 -16.47
C VAL A 88 -4.41 -17.35 -17.41
#